data_0ca7d116f4fe226cc81b472bf7f0e8f3
#
_entry.id   0ca7d116f4fe226cc81b472bf7f0e8f3
#
_cell.length_a   1.000
_cell.length_b   1.000
_cell.length_c   1.000
_cell.angle_alpha   90.00
_cell.angle_beta   90.00
_cell.angle_gamma   90.00
#
_symmetry.space_group_name_H-M   'P 1'
#
loop_
_entity.id
_entity.type
_entity.pdbx_description
1 polymer ?
#
loop_
_entity_poly.entity_id
_entity_poly.type
_entity_poly.pdbx_seq_one_letter_code
_entity_poly.pdbx_strand_id
1 'polypeptide(L)'
;MVAAVALLAFSVLGVPVHASDMDDRIESSAKESYVFKTYLKDDDIKIKAKDGVVTLTGTVSEESHKSLAEETVAGLPEVKSVDNKLEVKGERPAEKSDAWILTKVKTTLLFHRSVSGIKTEIDVKDGIVTLRGEADNQAQKDLTTEYAKDIEGVKDVKNEMTVAKTSKETKETKETRTAGDKIDDASITGLVKMTLLYHRSTSALHTKVETMNGVVTLSGKASNAAEKDLATKLAKDVNGVEDVKNLMTIE
;
A
#
# COMPACT_ATOMS: atom_id res chain seq x y z
N MET A 1 67.33 29.61 -25.70
CA MET A 1 66.14 30.10 -25.02
C MET A 1 65.00 29.19 -25.36
N VAL A 2 64.62 28.32 -24.42
CA VAL A 2 63.49 27.39 -24.58
C VAL A 2 62.43 27.87 -23.59
N ALA A 3 61.29 28.37 -24.13
CA ALA A 3 60.14 28.80 -23.35
C ALA A 3 59.27 27.57 -23.04
N ALA A 4 59.18 27.20 -21.76
CA ALA A 4 58.23 26.17 -21.28
C ALA A 4 56.85 26.81 -21.09
N VAL A 5 55.87 26.35 -21.84
CA VAL A 5 54.45 26.69 -21.65
C VAL A 5 53.86 25.68 -20.66
N ALA A 6 53.55 26.13 -19.45
CA ALA A 6 52.82 25.33 -18.46
C ALA A 6 51.33 25.41 -18.75
N LEU A 7 50.75 24.31 -19.21
CA LEU A 7 49.28 24.12 -19.33
C LEU A 7 48.74 23.81 -17.94
N LEU A 8 48.07 24.78 -17.32
CA LEU A 8 47.22 24.58 -16.14
C LEU A 8 45.89 23.96 -16.58
N ALA A 9 45.77 22.66 -16.36
CA ALA A 9 44.47 21.97 -16.47
C ALA A 9 43.59 22.34 -15.28
N PHE A 10 42.62 23.22 -15.48
CA PHE A 10 41.51 23.45 -14.55
C PHE A 10 40.57 22.27 -14.63
N SER A 11 40.70 21.32 -13.73
CA SER A 11 39.66 20.32 -13.47
C SER A 11 38.49 21.01 -12.77
N VAL A 12 37.47 21.38 -13.53
CA VAL A 12 36.17 21.77 -12.99
C VAL A 12 35.54 20.51 -12.39
N LEU A 13 35.71 20.34 -11.08
CA LEU A 13 34.89 19.43 -10.28
C LEU A 13 33.48 20.03 -10.27
N GLY A 14 32.67 19.65 -11.24
CA GLY A 14 31.25 19.91 -11.23
C GLY A 14 30.62 19.14 -10.06
N VAL A 15 30.40 19.84 -8.94
CA VAL A 15 29.63 19.30 -7.83
C VAL A 15 28.19 19.12 -8.34
N PRO A 16 27.59 17.94 -8.29
CA PRO A 16 26.22 17.73 -8.72
C PRO A 16 25.25 18.32 -7.69
N VAL A 17 25.03 19.63 -7.74
CA VAL A 17 24.10 20.35 -6.86
C VAL A 17 22.65 19.84 -7.06
N HIS A 18 22.32 19.36 -8.25
CA HIS A 18 20.97 18.86 -8.55
C HIS A 18 20.64 17.48 -7.95
N ALA A 19 21.63 16.60 -7.74
CA ALA A 19 21.37 15.27 -7.18
C ALA A 19 21.00 15.36 -5.69
N SER A 20 21.61 16.25 -4.93
CA SER A 20 21.30 16.47 -3.52
C SER A 20 19.88 16.97 -3.30
N ASP A 21 19.42 17.95 -4.11
CA ASP A 21 18.07 18.51 -3.99
C ASP A 21 16.99 17.49 -4.37
N MET A 22 17.27 16.60 -5.32
CA MET A 22 16.36 15.51 -5.72
C MET A 22 16.25 14.47 -4.59
N ASP A 23 17.38 14.03 -4.05
CA ASP A 23 17.42 13.03 -2.98
C ASP A 23 16.73 13.55 -1.70
N ASP A 24 16.94 14.82 -1.34
CA ASP A 24 16.26 15.46 -0.21
C ASP A 24 14.74 15.56 -0.43
N ARG A 25 14.28 15.82 -1.67
CA ARG A 25 12.85 15.80 -2.00
C ARG A 25 12.25 14.40 -1.87
N ILE A 26 12.94 13.36 -2.34
CA ILE A 26 12.49 11.97 -2.20
C ILE A 26 12.33 11.60 -0.73
N GLU A 27 13.37 11.86 0.11
CA GLU A 27 13.32 11.58 1.55
C GLU A 27 12.16 12.32 2.25
N SER A 28 11.97 13.60 1.89
CA SER A 28 10.91 14.43 2.44
C SER A 28 9.53 13.92 2.02
N SER A 29 9.34 13.66 0.72
CA SER A 29 8.07 13.16 0.17
C SER A 29 7.67 11.82 0.79
N ALA A 30 8.63 10.91 1.00
CA ALA A 30 8.37 9.65 1.67
C ALA A 30 7.85 9.85 3.10
N LYS A 31 8.54 10.68 3.90
CA LYS A 31 8.16 10.96 5.30
C LYS A 31 6.81 11.69 5.41
N GLU A 32 6.50 12.55 4.44
CA GLU A 32 5.27 13.33 4.40
C GLU A 32 4.08 12.56 3.79
N SER A 33 4.31 11.41 3.16
CA SER A 33 3.26 10.62 2.54
C SER A 33 2.22 10.14 3.56
N TYR A 34 0.99 9.96 3.11
CA TYR A 34 -0.12 9.50 3.94
C TYR A 34 0.17 8.14 4.59
N VAL A 35 0.80 7.22 3.85
CA VAL A 35 1.16 5.89 4.37
C VAL A 35 2.10 6.01 5.55
N PHE A 36 3.18 6.80 5.45
CA PHE A 36 4.14 6.95 6.55
C PHE A 36 3.54 7.66 7.77
N LYS A 37 2.66 8.64 7.54
CA LYS A 37 1.98 9.37 8.63
C LYS A 37 0.85 8.60 9.30
N THR A 38 0.25 7.63 8.62
CA THR A 38 -0.95 6.95 9.10
C THR A 38 -0.67 5.50 9.52
N TYR A 39 -0.12 4.71 8.61
CA TYR A 39 0.07 3.28 8.83
C TYR A 39 1.43 2.94 9.45
N LEU A 40 2.48 3.70 9.12
CA LEU A 40 3.86 3.43 9.54
C LEU A 40 4.37 4.38 10.63
N LYS A 41 3.50 5.22 11.19
CA LYS A 41 3.86 6.27 12.17
C LYS A 41 4.52 5.76 13.45
N ASP A 42 4.22 4.52 13.84
CA ASP A 42 4.72 3.90 15.06
C ASP A 42 5.94 2.99 14.81
N ASP A 43 6.41 2.93 13.56
CA ASP A 43 7.60 2.19 13.15
C ASP A 43 8.86 3.07 13.15
N ASP A 44 10.01 2.47 13.43
CA ASP A 44 11.31 3.17 13.36
C ASP A 44 11.91 3.00 11.96
N ILE A 45 11.51 3.86 11.01
CA ILE A 45 11.96 3.80 9.62
C ILE A 45 12.85 4.99 9.30
N LYS A 46 14.07 4.69 8.85
CA LYS A 46 15.04 5.68 8.33
C LYS A 46 15.08 5.55 6.82
N ILE A 47 14.96 6.69 6.15
CA ILE A 47 14.94 6.80 4.69
C ILE A 47 16.16 7.57 4.25
N LYS A 48 16.95 7.01 3.33
CA LYS A 48 18.09 7.65 2.70
C LYS A 48 18.02 7.47 1.19
N ALA A 49 18.08 8.60 0.47
CA ALA A 49 18.14 8.61 -0.97
C ALA A 49 19.55 8.99 -1.45
N LYS A 50 19.99 8.38 -2.53
CA LYS A 50 21.20 8.74 -3.26
C LYS A 50 21.04 8.43 -4.74
N ASP A 51 21.12 9.47 -5.57
CA ASP A 51 20.98 9.36 -7.02
C ASP A 51 19.68 8.66 -7.48
N GLY A 52 18.58 8.81 -6.69
CA GLY A 52 17.29 8.16 -6.89
C GLY A 52 17.21 6.71 -6.41
N VAL A 53 18.26 6.16 -5.80
CA VAL A 53 18.24 4.88 -5.09
C VAL A 53 17.90 5.14 -3.62
N VAL A 54 16.78 4.57 -3.14
CA VAL A 54 16.36 4.78 -1.75
C VAL A 54 16.69 3.55 -0.92
N THR A 55 17.35 3.78 0.21
CA THR A 55 17.63 2.73 1.22
C THR A 55 16.71 2.94 2.41
N LEU A 56 15.93 1.93 2.75
CA LEU A 56 15.09 1.87 3.94
C LEU A 56 15.78 1.02 5.01
N THR A 57 15.97 1.57 6.21
CA THR A 57 16.59 0.88 7.35
C THR A 57 15.80 1.12 8.61
N GLY A 58 15.97 0.25 9.60
CA GLY A 58 15.30 0.34 10.88
C GLY A 58 14.38 -0.84 11.13
N THR A 59 13.36 -0.67 11.97
CA THR A 59 12.48 -1.77 12.38
C THR A 59 11.01 -1.42 12.22
N VAL A 60 10.25 -2.40 11.74
CA VAL A 60 8.79 -2.32 11.57
C VAL A 60 8.09 -3.37 12.43
N SER A 61 6.83 -3.13 12.76
CA SER A 61 6.02 -4.02 13.58
C SER A 61 5.60 -5.30 12.85
N GLU A 62 5.40 -5.23 11.54
CA GLU A 62 4.85 -6.33 10.74
C GLU A 62 5.49 -6.37 9.34
N GLU A 63 5.47 -7.56 8.70
CA GLU A 63 5.96 -7.73 7.32
C GLU A 63 5.16 -6.89 6.31
N SER A 64 3.86 -6.69 6.58
CA SER A 64 2.99 -5.81 5.78
C SER A 64 3.49 -4.37 5.76
N HIS A 65 4.01 -3.86 6.89
CA HIS A 65 4.59 -2.52 6.99
C HIS A 65 5.89 -2.40 6.20
N LYS A 66 6.71 -3.44 6.21
CA LYS A 66 7.94 -3.50 5.40
C LYS A 66 7.63 -3.39 3.90
N SER A 67 6.68 -4.20 3.42
CA SER A 67 6.26 -4.18 2.02
C SER A 67 5.55 -2.87 1.65
N LEU A 68 4.70 -2.35 2.54
CA LEU A 68 3.98 -1.09 2.30
C LEU A 68 4.93 0.11 2.21
N ALA A 69 5.97 0.15 3.06
CA ALA A 69 7.01 1.18 2.98
C ALA A 69 7.73 1.15 1.64
N GLU A 70 8.13 -0.06 1.19
CA GLU A 70 8.81 -0.26 -0.09
C GLU A 70 7.96 0.19 -1.27
N GLU A 71 6.71 -0.29 -1.36
CA GLU A 71 5.82 0.00 -2.47
C GLU A 71 5.43 1.49 -2.54
N THR A 72 5.27 2.12 -1.37
CA THR A 72 4.99 3.57 -1.31
C THR A 72 6.19 4.37 -1.80
N VAL A 73 7.39 4.06 -1.33
CA VAL A 73 8.62 4.76 -1.75
C VAL A 73 8.91 4.52 -3.22
N ALA A 74 8.72 3.28 -3.72
CA ALA A 74 8.88 2.97 -5.14
C ALA A 74 7.89 3.73 -6.05
N GLY A 75 6.75 4.17 -5.50
CA GLY A 75 5.77 5.00 -6.19
C GLY A 75 6.09 6.50 -6.24
N LEU A 76 7.13 6.97 -5.54
CA LEU A 76 7.50 8.37 -5.55
C LEU A 76 8.17 8.78 -6.87
N PRO A 77 7.96 10.03 -7.33
CA PRO A 77 8.68 10.56 -8.48
C PRO A 77 10.20 10.47 -8.28
N GLU A 78 10.92 10.26 -9.37
CA GLU A 78 12.39 10.23 -9.43
C GLU A 78 13.04 9.04 -8.71
N VAL A 79 12.29 8.18 -8.00
CA VAL A 79 12.81 6.94 -7.42
C VAL A 79 13.05 5.90 -8.51
N LYS A 80 14.28 5.41 -8.58
CA LYS A 80 14.73 4.40 -9.55
C LYS A 80 14.65 2.98 -9.00
N SER A 81 14.98 2.84 -7.70
CA SER A 81 14.92 1.56 -6.99
C SER A 81 14.90 1.78 -5.48
N VAL A 82 14.41 0.78 -4.76
CA VAL A 82 14.39 0.75 -3.30
C VAL A 82 15.19 -0.44 -2.80
N ASP A 83 16.14 -0.16 -1.89
CA ASP A 83 16.91 -1.16 -1.15
C ASP A 83 16.30 -1.28 0.26
N ASN A 84 15.40 -2.25 0.42
CA ASN A 84 14.64 -2.42 1.64
C ASN A 84 15.37 -3.31 2.65
N LYS A 85 16.03 -2.69 3.61
CA LYS A 85 16.74 -3.32 4.75
C LYS A 85 15.98 -3.21 6.07
N LEU A 86 14.65 -2.99 6.02
CA LEU A 86 13.84 -2.99 7.22
C LEU A 86 13.80 -4.37 7.86
N GLU A 87 13.87 -4.41 9.17
CA GLU A 87 13.75 -5.61 9.97
C GLU A 87 12.38 -5.65 10.67
N VAL A 88 11.75 -6.80 10.73
CA VAL A 88 10.48 -6.96 11.42
C VAL A 88 10.76 -7.25 12.90
N LYS A 89 10.08 -6.55 13.81
CA LYS A 89 10.20 -6.79 15.25
C LYS A 89 9.60 -8.17 15.62
N GLY A 90 10.38 -8.98 16.32
CA GLY A 90 9.95 -10.31 16.76
C GLY A 90 10.10 -11.40 15.69
N GLU A 91 9.51 -12.55 15.98
CA GLU A 91 9.53 -13.67 15.04
C GLU A 91 8.53 -13.46 13.92
N ARG A 92 8.97 -13.71 12.69
CA ARG A 92 8.06 -13.68 11.53
C ARG A 92 7.08 -14.84 11.64
N PRO A 93 5.75 -14.60 11.62
CA PRO A 93 4.78 -15.68 11.60
C PRO A 93 5.03 -16.62 10.43
N ALA A 94 4.94 -17.93 10.67
CA ALA A 94 5.03 -18.92 9.60
C ALA A 94 3.93 -18.64 8.56
N GLU A 95 4.26 -18.78 7.30
CA GLU A 95 3.32 -18.58 6.19
C GLU A 95 2.06 -19.44 6.37
N LYS A 96 0.90 -18.85 6.14
CA LYS A 96 -0.43 -19.46 6.34
C LYS A 96 -0.75 -19.89 7.80
N SER A 97 0.07 -19.48 8.77
CA SER A 97 -0.31 -19.61 10.19
C SER A 97 -1.46 -18.64 10.52
N ASP A 98 -2.17 -18.91 11.63
CA ASP A 98 -3.27 -18.04 12.06
C ASP A 98 -2.83 -16.60 12.29
N ALA A 99 -1.63 -16.37 12.84
CA ALA A 99 -1.06 -15.04 13.03
C ALA A 99 -0.76 -14.36 11.68
N TRP A 100 -0.27 -15.08 10.68
CA TRP A 100 -0.03 -14.56 9.34
C TRP A 100 -1.35 -14.20 8.64
N ILE A 101 -2.37 -15.06 8.72
CA ILE A 101 -3.72 -14.81 8.19
C ILE A 101 -4.34 -13.58 8.87
N LEU A 102 -4.27 -13.49 10.20
CA LEU A 102 -4.78 -12.35 10.96
C LEU A 102 -4.22 -11.02 10.46
N THR A 103 -2.89 -10.95 10.31
CA THR A 103 -2.22 -9.75 9.78
C THR A 103 -2.74 -9.38 8.40
N LYS A 104 -2.82 -10.34 7.48
CA LYS A 104 -3.28 -10.12 6.11
C LYS A 104 -4.74 -9.65 6.04
N VAL A 105 -5.65 -10.30 6.78
CA VAL A 105 -7.06 -9.91 6.84
C VAL A 105 -7.19 -8.49 7.40
N LYS A 106 -6.53 -8.19 8.53
CA LYS A 106 -6.55 -6.87 9.15
C LYS A 106 -6.09 -5.77 8.19
N THR A 107 -4.93 -5.97 7.55
CA THR A 107 -4.35 -5.02 6.60
C THR A 107 -5.28 -4.80 5.41
N THR A 108 -5.85 -5.87 4.83
CA THR A 108 -6.79 -5.77 3.72
C THR A 108 -8.01 -4.94 4.10
N LEU A 109 -8.65 -5.24 5.24
CA LEU A 109 -9.84 -4.48 5.67
C LEU A 109 -9.54 -3.00 5.97
N LEU A 110 -8.31 -2.66 6.39
CA LEU A 110 -7.90 -1.27 6.61
C LEU A 110 -7.74 -0.46 5.32
N PHE A 111 -7.37 -1.09 4.22
CA PHE A 111 -7.11 -0.38 2.97
C PHE A 111 -8.37 -0.09 2.17
N HIS A 112 -9.45 -0.87 2.37
CA HIS A 112 -10.70 -0.72 1.65
C HIS A 112 -11.66 0.27 2.32
N ARG A 113 -12.20 1.20 1.51
CA ARG A 113 -13.14 2.25 1.98
C ARG A 113 -14.54 1.73 2.27
N SER A 114 -14.94 0.63 1.61
CA SER A 114 -16.30 0.07 1.71
C SER A 114 -16.49 -0.83 2.93
N VAL A 115 -15.44 -1.06 3.70
CA VAL A 115 -15.48 -1.85 4.93
C VAL A 115 -14.86 -1.08 6.09
N SER A 116 -15.28 -1.38 7.33
CA SER A 116 -14.80 -0.67 8.52
C SER A 116 -13.73 -1.49 9.23
N GLY A 117 -12.52 -1.54 8.64
CA GLY A 117 -11.41 -2.30 9.21
C GLY A 117 -11.04 -1.90 10.65
N ILE A 118 -11.19 -0.62 11.00
CA ILE A 118 -10.89 -0.11 12.35
C ILE A 118 -11.92 -0.59 13.39
N LYS A 119 -13.18 -0.79 12.99
CA LYS A 119 -14.29 -1.21 13.88
C LYS A 119 -14.51 -2.74 13.87
N THR A 120 -13.70 -3.47 13.10
CA THR A 120 -13.82 -4.92 12.96
C THR A 120 -12.78 -5.62 13.83
N GLU A 121 -13.25 -6.39 14.81
CA GLU A 121 -12.42 -7.32 15.57
C GLU A 121 -12.25 -8.60 14.77
N ILE A 122 -11.02 -9.08 14.67
CA ILE A 122 -10.64 -10.24 13.87
C ILE A 122 -9.96 -11.25 14.78
N ASP A 123 -10.43 -12.47 14.76
CA ASP A 123 -9.79 -13.62 15.38
C ASP A 123 -9.59 -14.73 14.36
N VAL A 124 -8.48 -15.45 14.44
CA VAL A 124 -8.18 -16.54 13.50
C VAL A 124 -7.79 -17.79 14.29
N LYS A 125 -8.44 -18.90 13.99
CA LYS A 125 -8.12 -20.21 14.58
C LYS A 125 -8.22 -21.31 13.53
N ASP A 126 -7.13 -22.05 13.36
CA ASP A 126 -7.02 -23.17 12.41
C ASP A 126 -7.38 -22.77 10.95
N GLY A 127 -7.12 -21.51 10.59
CA GLY A 127 -7.46 -20.91 9.29
C GLY A 127 -8.92 -20.45 9.15
N ILE A 128 -9.71 -20.52 10.23
CA ILE A 128 -11.08 -19.99 10.29
C ILE A 128 -11.02 -18.56 10.86
N VAL A 129 -11.48 -17.60 10.07
CA VAL A 129 -11.55 -16.18 10.47
C VAL A 129 -12.89 -15.90 11.13
N THR A 130 -12.88 -15.31 12.32
CA THR A 130 -14.10 -14.81 12.98
C THR A 130 -14.07 -13.29 12.98
N LEU A 131 -15.10 -12.67 12.39
CA LEU A 131 -15.27 -11.22 12.31
C LEU A 131 -16.34 -10.78 13.31
N ARG A 132 -16.03 -9.81 14.18
CA ARG A 132 -16.95 -9.21 15.15
C ARG A 132 -16.94 -7.70 15.04
N GLY A 133 -17.96 -7.05 15.60
CA GLY A 133 -18.11 -5.61 15.58
C GLY A 133 -19.43 -5.18 14.94
N GLU A 134 -19.49 -3.95 14.44
CA GLU A 134 -20.68 -3.37 13.86
C GLU A 134 -20.44 -2.95 12.40
N ALA A 135 -21.34 -3.36 11.52
CA ALA A 135 -21.40 -2.91 10.14
C ALA A 135 -22.57 -1.91 9.97
N ASP A 136 -22.36 -0.87 9.17
CA ASP A 136 -23.36 0.16 8.93
C ASP A 136 -24.60 -0.38 8.20
N ASN A 137 -24.42 -1.41 7.38
CA ASN A 137 -25.48 -2.07 6.63
C ASN A 137 -25.10 -3.52 6.27
N GLN A 138 -26.07 -4.27 5.74
CA GLN A 138 -25.85 -5.67 5.35
C GLN A 138 -24.82 -5.82 4.23
N ALA A 139 -24.79 -4.91 3.26
CA ALA A 139 -23.84 -4.97 2.15
C ALA A 139 -22.36 -4.83 2.65
N GLN A 140 -22.13 -3.94 3.61
CA GLN A 140 -20.82 -3.81 4.25
C GLN A 140 -20.42 -5.09 5.00
N LYS A 141 -21.34 -5.68 5.77
CA LYS A 141 -21.12 -6.95 6.45
C LYS A 141 -20.74 -8.07 5.47
N ASP A 142 -21.48 -8.20 4.37
CA ASP A 142 -21.26 -9.23 3.35
C ASP A 142 -19.92 -9.01 2.65
N LEU A 143 -19.60 -7.76 2.28
CA LEU A 143 -18.34 -7.40 1.61
C LEU A 143 -17.13 -7.67 2.52
N THR A 144 -17.24 -7.39 3.83
CA THR A 144 -16.18 -7.73 4.80
C THR A 144 -15.91 -9.24 4.81
N THR A 145 -16.96 -10.07 4.70
CA THR A 145 -16.81 -11.53 4.58
C THR A 145 -16.05 -11.90 3.31
N GLU A 146 -16.43 -11.34 2.17
CA GLU A 146 -15.82 -11.68 0.87
C GLU A 146 -14.33 -11.27 0.84
N TYR A 147 -13.97 -10.10 1.34
CA TYR A 147 -12.57 -9.69 1.43
C TYR A 147 -11.74 -10.62 2.35
N ALA A 148 -12.29 -11.00 3.50
CA ALA A 148 -11.60 -11.94 4.38
C ALA A 148 -11.45 -13.35 3.75
N LYS A 149 -12.44 -13.82 3.02
CA LYS A 149 -12.40 -15.12 2.31
C LYS A 149 -11.34 -15.17 1.22
N ASP A 150 -11.08 -14.05 0.55
CA ASP A 150 -10.14 -14.00 -0.57
C ASP A 150 -8.66 -13.91 -0.13
N ILE A 151 -8.39 -13.96 1.16
CA ILE A 151 -7.02 -14.01 1.69
C ILE A 151 -6.49 -15.44 1.64
N GLU A 152 -5.25 -15.60 1.17
CA GLU A 152 -4.59 -16.89 1.12
C GLU A 152 -4.49 -17.52 2.51
N GLY A 153 -4.75 -18.82 2.61
CA GLY A 153 -4.76 -19.58 3.87
C GLY A 153 -6.08 -19.55 4.62
N VAL A 154 -7.00 -18.64 4.31
CA VAL A 154 -8.35 -18.64 4.90
C VAL A 154 -9.14 -19.82 4.35
N LYS A 155 -9.63 -20.67 5.27
CA LYS A 155 -10.48 -21.84 4.97
C LYS A 155 -11.95 -21.51 5.03
N ASP A 156 -12.35 -20.70 6.01
CA ASP A 156 -13.74 -20.28 6.21
C ASP A 156 -13.79 -18.96 6.98
N VAL A 157 -14.94 -18.24 6.87
CA VAL A 157 -15.17 -16.98 7.59
C VAL A 157 -16.51 -17.07 8.34
N LYS A 158 -16.44 -16.88 9.65
CA LYS A 158 -17.61 -16.72 10.53
C LYS A 158 -17.83 -15.22 10.76
N ASN A 159 -18.83 -14.66 10.12
CA ASN A 159 -19.15 -13.25 10.29
C ASN A 159 -20.23 -13.06 11.36
N GLU A 160 -19.79 -12.76 12.58
CA GLU A 160 -20.62 -12.47 13.75
C GLU A 160 -20.89 -10.96 13.92
N MET A 161 -20.54 -10.13 12.94
CA MET A 161 -20.80 -8.68 12.98
C MET A 161 -22.33 -8.43 13.10
N THR A 162 -22.66 -7.41 13.88
CA THR A 162 -24.03 -6.89 13.95
C THR A 162 -24.23 -5.79 12.89
N VAL A 163 -25.44 -5.69 12.35
CA VAL A 163 -25.80 -4.57 11.48
C VAL A 163 -26.51 -3.51 12.33
N ALA A 164 -26.04 -2.26 12.24
CA ALA A 164 -26.65 -1.14 12.93
C ALA A 164 -28.14 -1.08 12.60
N LYS A 165 -29.01 -1.05 13.62
CA LYS A 165 -30.45 -0.88 13.40
C LYS A 165 -30.67 0.53 12.85
N THR A 166 -30.96 0.63 11.57
CA THR A 166 -31.31 1.89 10.91
C THR A 166 -32.55 2.50 11.58
N SER A 167 -32.39 3.44 12.50
CA SER A 167 -33.40 4.45 12.70
C SER A 167 -33.36 5.35 11.45
N LYS A 168 -34.49 5.38 10.75
CA LYS A 168 -34.69 6.14 9.51
C LYS A 168 -34.05 7.50 9.58
N GLU A 169 -32.98 7.66 8.81
CA GLU A 169 -32.62 8.87 8.06
C GLU A 169 -31.30 8.56 7.39
N THR A 170 -31.40 8.31 6.09
CA THR A 170 -30.25 8.21 5.20
C THR A 170 -29.57 9.59 5.16
N LYS A 171 -28.75 9.87 6.13
CA LYS A 171 -27.58 10.71 5.89
C LYS A 171 -26.50 9.73 5.46
N GLU A 172 -26.13 9.79 4.19
CA GLU A 172 -24.81 9.36 3.77
C GLU A 172 -23.84 9.91 4.81
N THR A 173 -23.46 9.09 5.77
CA THR A 173 -22.29 9.37 6.57
C THR A 173 -21.11 9.14 5.62
N LYS A 174 -20.85 10.15 4.77
CA LYS A 174 -19.49 10.46 4.45
C LYS A 174 -18.82 10.51 5.81
N GLU A 175 -18.11 9.44 6.18
CA GLU A 175 -17.10 9.55 7.23
C GLU A 175 -16.36 10.82 6.87
N THR A 176 -16.44 11.78 7.76
CA THR A 176 -15.79 13.08 7.62
C THR A 176 -14.31 12.75 7.61
N ARG A 177 -13.78 12.42 6.42
CA ARG A 177 -12.38 12.66 6.15
C ARG A 177 -12.23 14.11 6.49
N THR A 178 -11.50 14.40 7.55
CA THR A 178 -11.09 15.76 7.84
C THR A 178 -10.58 16.29 6.49
N ALA A 179 -11.17 17.38 6.01
CA ALA A 179 -10.91 17.99 4.70
C ALA A 179 -9.46 18.53 4.59
N GLY A 180 -8.48 17.81 5.14
CA GLY A 180 -7.06 18.12 5.25
C GLY A 180 -6.10 17.07 4.76
N ASP A 181 -6.44 15.79 4.78
CA ASP A 181 -5.48 14.74 4.43
C ASP A 181 -5.81 14.15 3.06
N LYS A 182 -5.43 14.86 2.00
CA LYS A 182 -5.42 14.29 0.66
C LYS A 182 -4.39 13.16 0.63
N ILE A 183 -4.82 11.94 0.29
CA ILE A 183 -3.92 10.80 0.13
C ILE A 183 -3.10 11.05 -1.15
N ASP A 184 -1.79 11.04 -1.02
CA ASP A 184 -0.87 11.25 -2.14
C ASP A 184 -0.82 10.03 -3.09
N ASP A 185 -0.44 10.27 -4.34
CA ASP A 185 -0.45 9.26 -5.39
C ASP A 185 0.51 8.08 -5.10
N ALA A 186 1.62 8.33 -4.42
CA ALA A 186 2.57 7.27 -4.04
C ALA A 186 1.97 6.34 -2.96
N SER A 187 1.28 6.93 -1.98
CA SER A 187 0.52 6.17 -0.97
C SER A 187 -0.60 5.35 -1.62
N ILE A 188 -1.38 5.93 -2.54
CA ILE A 188 -2.42 5.21 -3.28
C ILE A 188 -1.82 4.04 -4.06
N THR A 189 -0.70 4.26 -4.76
CA THR A 189 0.01 3.21 -5.50
C THR A 189 0.41 2.06 -4.58
N GLY A 190 1.02 2.36 -3.42
CA GLY A 190 1.42 1.35 -2.44
C GLY A 190 0.22 0.55 -1.90
N LEU A 191 -0.86 1.25 -1.50
CA LEU A 191 -2.08 0.61 -1.00
C LEU A 191 -2.74 -0.31 -2.05
N VAL A 192 -2.82 0.12 -3.31
CA VAL A 192 -3.38 -0.70 -4.40
C VAL A 192 -2.52 -1.92 -4.67
N LYS A 193 -1.19 -1.78 -4.74
CA LYS A 193 -0.28 -2.92 -4.92
C LYS A 193 -0.43 -3.94 -3.80
N MET A 194 -0.43 -3.49 -2.54
CA MET A 194 -0.62 -4.36 -1.39
C MET A 194 -1.98 -5.06 -1.40
N THR A 195 -3.04 -4.35 -1.78
CA THR A 195 -4.38 -4.94 -1.95
C THR A 195 -4.35 -6.07 -2.97
N LEU A 196 -3.85 -5.83 -4.18
CA LEU A 196 -3.77 -6.87 -5.22
C LEU A 196 -2.87 -8.04 -4.82
N LEU A 197 -1.78 -7.78 -4.08
CA LEU A 197 -0.87 -8.81 -3.56
C LEU A 197 -1.53 -9.74 -2.53
N TYR A 198 -2.43 -9.20 -1.70
CA TYR A 198 -3.02 -9.98 -0.61
C TYR A 198 -4.24 -10.79 -1.04
N HIS A 199 -4.96 -10.35 -2.06
CA HIS A 199 -6.07 -11.09 -2.65
C HIS A 199 -5.55 -12.26 -3.52
N ARG A 200 -5.89 -13.50 -3.14
CA ARG A 200 -5.49 -14.72 -3.88
C ARG A 200 -6.05 -14.80 -5.30
N SER A 201 -7.15 -14.08 -5.53
CA SER A 201 -7.85 -14.06 -6.83
C SER A 201 -7.26 -13.05 -7.81
N THR A 202 -6.17 -12.34 -7.45
CA THR A 202 -5.48 -11.39 -8.31
C THR A 202 -3.98 -11.69 -8.35
N SER A 203 -3.35 -11.43 -9.51
CA SER A 203 -1.92 -11.66 -9.72
C SER A 203 -1.14 -10.34 -9.62
N ALA A 204 -0.78 -9.93 -8.40
CA ALA A 204 -0.03 -8.69 -8.18
C ALA A 204 1.34 -8.68 -8.87
N LEU A 205 1.98 -9.83 -9.00
CA LEU A 205 3.32 -9.94 -9.61
C LEU A 205 3.34 -9.59 -11.10
N HIS A 206 2.20 -9.67 -11.78
CA HIS A 206 2.06 -9.35 -13.20
C HIS A 206 1.36 -8.01 -13.44
N THR A 207 1.03 -7.28 -12.38
CA THR A 207 0.29 -6.02 -12.45
C THR A 207 1.20 -4.84 -12.10
N LYS A 208 1.42 -3.94 -13.07
CA LYS A 208 2.04 -2.64 -12.81
C LYS A 208 0.95 -1.65 -12.41
N VAL A 209 1.18 -0.93 -11.33
CA VAL A 209 0.26 0.09 -10.79
C VAL A 209 0.95 1.44 -10.83
N GLU A 210 0.30 2.43 -11.42
CA GLU A 210 0.74 3.82 -11.44
C GLU A 210 -0.47 4.70 -11.07
N THR A 211 -0.23 5.74 -10.26
CA THR A 211 -1.29 6.67 -9.84
C THR A 211 -0.91 8.09 -10.24
N MET A 212 -1.88 8.83 -10.76
CA MET A 212 -1.74 10.26 -11.05
C MET A 212 -3.04 10.98 -10.69
N ASN A 213 -2.97 11.95 -9.78
CA ASN A 213 -4.12 12.70 -9.27
C ASN A 213 -5.29 11.82 -8.82
N GLY A 214 -5.00 10.74 -8.06
CA GLY A 214 -5.99 9.79 -7.59
C GLY A 214 -6.51 8.80 -8.64
N VAL A 215 -6.09 8.93 -9.91
CA VAL A 215 -6.45 8.01 -11.00
C VAL A 215 -5.40 6.90 -11.09
N VAL A 216 -5.82 5.67 -10.82
CA VAL A 216 -4.97 4.48 -10.87
C VAL A 216 -4.98 3.88 -12.26
N THR A 217 -3.81 3.65 -12.83
CA THR A 217 -3.63 2.90 -14.08
C THR A 217 -3.06 1.52 -13.76
N LEU A 218 -3.82 0.47 -14.10
CA LEU A 218 -3.38 -0.92 -14.03
C LEU A 218 -2.91 -1.37 -15.40
N SER A 219 -1.72 -1.95 -15.49
CA SER A 219 -1.19 -2.52 -16.72
C SER A 219 -0.48 -3.85 -16.43
N GLY A 220 -0.24 -4.65 -17.46
CA GLY A 220 0.32 -5.99 -17.35
C GLY A 220 -0.64 -7.03 -17.92
N LYS A 221 -0.63 -8.24 -17.34
CA LYS A 221 -1.39 -9.38 -17.84
C LYS A 221 -2.32 -9.94 -16.76
N ALA A 222 -3.54 -10.26 -17.15
CA ALA A 222 -4.49 -11.01 -16.36
C ALA A 222 -4.71 -12.39 -17.03
N SER A 223 -4.94 -13.42 -16.23
CA SER A 223 -5.17 -14.77 -16.72
C SER A 223 -6.52 -14.92 -17.43
N ASN A 224 -7.48 -14.05 -17.12
CA ASN A 224 -8.82 -14.03 -17.70
C ASN A 224 -9.54 -12.71 -17.43
N ALA A 225 -10.71 -12.54 -18.06
CA ALA A 225 -11.52 -11.32 -17.92
C ALA A 225 -12.01 -11.11 -16.47
N ALA A 226 -12.33 -12.17 -15.75
CA ALA A 226 -12.81 -12.07 -14.37
C ALA A 226 -11.73 -11.54 -13.42
N GLU A 227 -10.49 -11.98 -13.57
CA GLU A 227 -9.34 -11.45 -12.82
C GLU A 227 -9.10 -9.97 -13.14
N LYS A 228 -9.14 -9.59 -14.42
CA LYS A 228 -9.02 -8.20 -14.88
C LYS A 228 -10.11 -7.31 -14.24
N ASP A 229 -11.35 -7.75 -14.26
CA ASP A 229 -12.49 -7.02 -13.68
C ASP A 229 -12.38 -6.95 -12.15
N LEU A 230 -11.94 -8.02 -11.50
CA LEU A 230 -11.73 -8.05 -10.06
C LEU A 230 -10.63 -7.09 -9.64
N ALA A 231 -9.49 -7.08 -10.34
CA ALA A 231 -8.41 -6.13 -10.07
C ALA A 231 -8.91 -4.67 -10.16
N THR A 232 -9.78 -4.35 -11.14
CA THR A 232 -10.41 -3.03 -11.23
C THR A 232 -11.27 -2.71 -10.00
N LYS A 233 -12.11 -3.64 -9.56
CA LYS A 233 -13.01 -3.45 -8.42
C LYS A 233 -12.24 -3.27 -7.12
N LEU A 234 -11.23 -4.12 -6.88
CA LEU A 234 -10.38 -4.04 -5.71
C LEU A 234 -9.61 -2.72 -5.66
N ALA A 235 -8.97 -2.32 -6.77
CA ALA A 235 -8.27 -1.05 -6.84
C ALA A 235 -9.20 0.15 -6.62
N LYS A 236 -10.42 0.11 -7.19
CA LYS A 236 -11.40 1.20 -7.04
C LYS A 236 -11.88 1.36 -5.61
N ASP A 237 -11.88 0.30 -4.81
CA ASP A 237 -12.31 0.33 -3.40
C ASP A 237 -11.18 0.76 -2.43
N VAL A 238 -9.96 0.93 -2.89
CA VAL A 238 -8.86 1.41 -2.05
C VAL A 238 -9.06 2.88 -1.68
N ASN A 239 -8.70 3.20 -0.45
CA ASN A 239 -8.73 4.56 0.08
C ASN A 239 -7.92 5.52 -0.81
N GLY A 240 -8.52 6.65 -1.19
CA GLY A 240 -7.88 7.70 -2.00
C GLY A 240 -8.06 7.53 -3.51
N VAL A 241 -8.43 6.36 -4.01
CA VAL A 241 -8.62 6.15 -5.46
C VAL A 241 -9.87 6.88 -5.94
N GLU A 242 -9.71 7.76 -6.91
CA GLU A 242 -10.82 8.47 -7.56
C GLU A 242 -11.38 7.68 -8.74
N ASP A 243 -10.50 7.16 -9.60
CA ASP A 243 -10.89 6.34 -10.75
C ASP A 243 -9.80 5.30 -11.10
N VAL A 244 -10.17 4.30 -11.90
CA VAL A 244 -9.27 3.21 -12.33
C VAL A 244 -9.33 3.04 -13.84
N LYS A 245 -8.17 3.15 -14.50
CA LYS A 245 -7.95 2.82 -15.91
C LYS A 245 -7.27 1.45 -15.99
N ASN A 246 -8.00 0.42 -16.38
CA ASN A 246 -7.46 -0.92 -16.51
C ASN A 246 -7.03 -1.22 -17.95
N LEU A 247 -5.72 -1.14 -18.20
CA LEU A 247 -5.06 -1.41 -19.48
C LEU A 247 -4.46 -2.83 -19.55
N MET A 248 -4.77 -3.71 -18.58
CA MET A 248 -4.29 -5.09 -18.58
C MET A 248 -4.78 -5.84 -19.83
N THR A 249 -3.91 -6.68 -20.37
CA THR A 249 -4.24 -7.62 -21.45
C THR A 249 -4.59 -8.98 -20.86
N ILE A 250 -5.39 -9.77 -21.55
CA ILE A 250 -5.71 -11.17 -21.18
C ILE A 250 -4.76 -12.08 -21.95
N GLU A 251 -4.16 -13.05 -21.26
CA GLU A 251 -3.32 -14.09 -21.87
C GLU A 251 -4.14 -15.12 -22.64
#